data_38849bd4bcc18fc6f2278a0ee4929bfd
#
_entry.id   38849bd4bcc18fc6f2278a0ee4929bfd
#
_cell.length_a   1.000
_cell.length_b   1.000
_cell.length_c   1.000
_cell.angle_alpha   90.00
_cell.angle_beta   90.00
_cell.angle_gamma   90.00
#
_symmetry.space_group_name_H-M   'P 1'
#
loop_
_entity.id
_entity.type
_entity.pdbx_description
1 polymer ?
#
loop_
_entity_poly.entity_id
_entity_poly.type
_entity_poly.pdbx_seq_one_letter_code
_entity_poly.pdbx_strand_id
1 'polypeptide(L)'
;MEKTVLVIGGAFQDKLNAALAFSHLTMEDVGENPYENKKIINNFQNYFKNNMNDEGLLEKCRGKIVIADEVGCGIIPLEKSDRVYREALGRFLCDLAAISDTVIRVTCGIPTFIKGE
;
A
#
# COMPACT_ATOMS: atom_id res chain seq x y z
N MET A 1 -6.45 8.66 -17.97
CA MET A 1 -6.26 8.70 -16.52
C MET A 1 -5.57 7.43 -16.03
N GLU A 2 -4.60 7.61 -15.16
CA GLU A 2 -3.90 6.47 -14.62
C GLU A 2 -4.73 5.76 -13.57
N LYS A 3 -4.63 4.46 -13.55
CA LYS A 3 -5.36 3.63 -12.59
C LYS A 3 -4.68 3.69 -11.23
N THR A 4 -5.49 3.61 -10.19
CA THR A 4 -5.00 3.48 -8.82
C THR A 4 -4.97 1.99 -8.48
N VAL A 5 -3.82 1.52 -7.99
CA VAL A 5 -3.61 0.12 -7.65
C VAL A 5 -3.10 0.02 -6.24
N LEU A 6 -3.68 -0.88 -5.45
CA LEU A 6 -3.22 -1.20 -4.10
C LEU A 6 -2.67 -2.62 -4.09
N VAL A 7 -1.42 -2.76 -3.63
CA VAL A 7 -0.77 -4.07 -3.47
C VAL A 7 -0.53 -4.28 -1.98
N ILE A 8 -1.16 -5.30 -1.41
CA ILE A 8 -1.08 -5.60 0.01
C ILE A 8 -0.58 -7.01 0.26
N GLY A 9 -0.12 -7.26 1.45
CA GLY A 9 0.35 -8.57 1.90
C GLY A 9 1.14 -8.40 3.19
N GLY A 10 1.47 -9.50 3.82
CA GLY A 10 2.33 -9.48 4.99
C GLY A 10 3.74 -9.03 4.64
N ALA A 11 4.54 -8.80 5.67
CA ALA A 11 5.96 -8.49 5.47
C ALA A 11 6.64 -9.67 4.76
N PHE A 12 7.64 -9.37 3.93
CA PHE A 12 8.47 -10.36 3.24
C PHE A 12 7.69 -11.28 2.27
N GLN A 13 6.58 -10.79 1.72
CA GLN A 13 5.79 -11.56 0.74
C GLN A 13 6.12 -11.19 -0.71
N ASP A 14 7.18 -10.41 -0.93
CA ASP A 14 7.67 -10.07 -2.27
C ASP A 14 6.70 -9.19 -3.07
N LYS A 15 6.07 -8.25 -2.38
CA LYS A 15 5.07 -7.36 -2.99
C LYS A 15 5.64 -6.46 -4.07
N LEU A 16 6.87 -5.97 -3.86
CA LEU A 16 7.48 -5.05 -4.84
C LEU A 16 7.70 -5.73 -6.18
N ASN A 17 8.24 -6.95 -6.19
CA ASN A 17 8.45 -7.68 -7.44
C ASN A 17 7.13 -7.99 -8.13
N ALA A 18 6.08 -8.33 -7.37
CA ALA A 18 4.75 -8.54 -7.93
C ALA A 18 4.21 -7.27 -8.59
N ALA A 19 4.38 -6.12 -7.93
CA ALA A 19 3.93 -4.83 -8.48
C ALA A 19 4.70 -4.47 -9.74
N LEU A 20 6.00 -4.69 -9.77
CA LEU A 20 6.82 -4.42 -10.97
C LEU A 20 6.40 -5.32 -12.13
N ALA A 21 6.17 -6.59 -11.86
CA ALA A 21 5.72 -7.53 -12.89
C ALA A 21 4.34 -7.16 -13.44
N PHE A 22 3.41 -6.77 -12.57
CA PHE A 22 2.07 -6.36 -12.97
C PHE A 22 2.08 -5.10 -13.82
N SER A 23 2.88 -4.10 -13.43
CA SER A 23 2.86 -2.77 -14.03
C SER A 23 3.82 -2.62 -15.21
N HIS A 24 4.79 -3.52 -15.35
CA HIS A 24 5.89 -3.41 -16.32
C HIS A 24 6.78 -2.18 -16.08
N LEU A 25 6.74 -1.63 -14.87
CA LEU A 25 7.61 -0.53 -14.46
C LEU A 25 8.94 -1.07 -13.92
N THR A 26 9.88 -0.17 -13.66
CA THR A 26 11.21 -0.52 -13.18
C THR A 26 11.48 0.11 -11.82
N MET A 27 12.62 -0.22 -11.23
CA MET A 27 13.02 0.36 -9.94
C MET A 27 13.17 1.88 -9.99
N GLU A 28 13.36 2.44 -11.17
CA GLU A 28 13.43 3.91 -11.32
C GLU A 28 12.07 4.57 -11.02
N ASP A 29 10.98 3.83 -11.13
CA ASP A 29 9.64 4.32 -10.87
C ASP A 29 9.20 4.17 -9.41
N VAL A 30 10.08 3.64 -8.56
CA VAL A 30 9.76 3.32 -7.16
C VAL A 30 10.26 4.42 -6.23
N GLY A 31 9.36 4.92 -5.40
CA GLY A 31 9.65 5.83 -4.30
C GLY A 31 8.99 5.31 -3.04
N GLU A 32 9.09 6.05 -1.95
CA GLU A 32 8.48 5.70 -0.67
C GLU A 32 7.55 6.77 -0.14
N ASN A 33 7.48 7.91 -0.83
CA ASN A 33 6.68 9.07 -0.43
C ASN A 33 5.69 9.40 -1.54
N PRO A 34 4.36 9.45 -1.24
CA PRO A 34 3.35 9.78 -2.26
C PRO A 34 3.52 11.14 -2.93
N TYR A 35 4.26 12.04 -2.30
CA TYR A 35 4.51 13.38 -2.86
C TYR A 35 5.69 13.40 -3.83
N GLU A 36 6.44 12.31 -3.94
CA GLU A 36 7.47 12.18 -4.96
C GLU A 36 6.84 11.92 -6.32
N ASN A 37 7.52 12.33 -7.38
CA ASN A 37 7.04 12.09 -8.73
C ASN A 37 7.42 10.68 -9.18
N LYS A 38 6.89 9.68 -8.48
CA LYS A 38 7.13 8.26 -8.76
C LYS A 38 5.79 7.55 -8.90
N LYS A 39 5.73 6.56 -9.75
CA LYS A 39 4.51 5.79 -10.01
C LYS A 39 4.19 4.78 -8.93
N ILE A 40 5.22 4.22 -8.29
CA ILE A 40 5.09 3.19 -7.27
C ILE A 40 5.55 3.73 -5.94
N ILE A 41 4.72 3.57 -4.92
CA ILE A 41 5.06 3.94 -3.54
C ILE A 41 5.26 2.65 -2.77
N ASN A 42 6.51 2.34 -2.46
CA ASN A 42 6.86 1.14 -1.72
C ASN A 42 6.89 1.43 -0.23
N ASN A 43 6.61 0.44 0.59
CA ASN A 43 6.61 0.54 2.05
C ASN A 43 5.75 1.70 2.55
N PHE A 44 4.57 1.86 1.96
CA PHE A 44 3.66 2.95 2.30
C PHE A 44 3.36 3.02 3.79
N GLN A 45 3.29 1.88 4.47
CA GLN A 45 3.01 1.82 5.90
C GLN A 45 4.03 2.63 6.72
N ASN A 46 5.28 2.70 6.29
CA ASN A 46 6.31 3.48 6.97
C ASN A 46 6.07 4.97 6.82
N TYR A 47 5.70 5.42 5.63
CA TYR A 47 5.35 6.81 5.41
C TYR A 47 4.12 7.19 6.23
N PHE A 48 3.10 6.33 6.20
CA PHE A 48 1.84 6.59 6.89
C PHE A 48 2.03 6.73 8.40
N LYS A 49 2.91 5.94 8.98
CA LYS A 49 3.15 5.98 10.43
C LYS A 49 3.52 7.37 10.93
N ASN A 50 4.23 8.14 10.13
CA ASN A 50 4.69 9.48 10.49
C ASN A 50 3.80 10.59 9.91
N ASN A 51 2.72 10.23 9.19
CA ASN A 51 1.90 11.19 8.47
C ASN A 51 0.40 10.86 8.55
N MET A 52 -0.03 10.29 9.68
CA MET A 52 -1.42 9.85 9.86
C MET A 52 -2.45 10.99 9.81
N ASN A 53 -2.01 12.21 10.04
CA ASN A 53 -2.89 13.37 10.04
C ASN A 53 -2.95 14.11 8.71
N ASP A 54 -2.31 13.57 7.67
CA ASP A 54 -2.33 14.18 6.35
C ASP A 54 -3.66 13.93 5.66
N GLU A 55 -4.54 14.93 5.67
CA GLU A 55 -5.88 14.81 5.09
C GLU A 55 -5.89 14.68 3.57
N GLY A 56 -4.84 15.15 2.90
CA GLY A 56 -4.72 15.05 1.44
C GLY A 56 -4.09 13.77 0.94
N LEU A 57 -3.73 12.86 1.84
CA LEU A 57 -2.95 11.69 1.50
C LEU A 57 -3.68 10.75 0.54
N LEU A 58 -4.97 10.52 0.74
CA LEU A 58 -5.74 9.64 -0.13
C LEU A 58 -5.72 10.12 -1.58
N GLU A 59 -5.89 11.43 -1.80
CA GLU A 59 -5.83 12.00 -3.13
C GLU A 59 -4.44 11.89 -3.76
N LYS A 60 -3.39 11.99 -2.94
CA LYS A 60 -2.02 11.82 -3.45
C LYS A 60 -1.71 10.41 -3.90
N CYS A 61 -2.45 9.43 -3.39
CA CYS A 61 -2.29 8.04 -3.81
C CYS A 61 -3.03 7.72 -5.10
N ARG A 62 -3.93 8.58 -5.55
CA ARG A 62 -4.66 8.34 -6.80
C ARG A 62 -3.71 8.32 -7.99
N GLY A 63 -3.93 7.38 -8.89
CA GLY A 63 -3.09 7.20 -10.08
C GLY A 63 -1.74 6.56 -9.81
N LYS A 64 -1.53 6.07 -8.60
CA LYS A 64 -0.28 5.43 -8.20
C LYS A 64 -0.50 3.97 -7.82
N ILE A 65 0.59 3.21 -7.82
CA ILE A 65 0.61 1.85 -7.30
C ILE A 65 1.17 1.94 -5.89
N VAL A 66 0.32 1.67 -4.90
CA VAL A 66 0.69 1.77 -3.48
C VAL A 66 0.93 0.38 -2.93
N ILE A 67 2.10 0.16 -2.37
CA ILE A 67 2.49 -1.12 -1.78
C ILE A 67 2.58 -0.94 -0.27
N ALA A 68 1.82 -1.73 0.47
CA ALA A 68 1.78 -1.62 1.93
C ALA A 68 1.71 -3.00 2.58
N ASP A 69 2.33 -3.10 3.76
CA ASP A 69 2.15 -4.28 4.59
C ASP A 69 0.73 -4.32 5.12
N GLU A 70 0.12 -5.49 5.03
CA GLU A 70 -1.20 -5.73 5.60
C GLU A 70 -1.06 -5.84 7.12
N VAL A 71 -1.69 -4.92 7.83
CA VAL A 71 -1.63 -4.90 9.30
C VAL A 71 -2.85 -5.60 9.89
N GLY A 72 -2.70 -6.05 11.14
CA GLY A 72 -3.78 -6.76 11.83
C GLY A 72 -3.69 -8.28 11.70
N CYS A 73 -2.76 -8.78 10.91
CA CYS A 73 -2.47 -10.22 10.85
C CYS A 73 -1.30 -10.50 11.78
N GLY A 74 -1.54 -11.09 12.94
CA GLY A 74 -0.47 -11.48 13.83
C GLY A 74 -0.66 -10.99 15.26
N ILE A 75 0.45 -10.70 15.93
CA ILE A 75 0.48 -10.39 17.36
C ILE A 75 -0.21 -9.05 17.64
N ILE A 76 -1.10 -9.04 18.64
CA ILE A 76 -1.74 -7.79 19.11
C ILE A 76 -0.65 -6.92 19.76
N PRO A 77 -0.45 -5.67 19.31
CA PRO A 77 0.54 -4.80 19.90
C PRO A 77 0.20 -4.47 21.35
N LEU A 78 1.19 -4.49 22.22
CA LEU A 78 1.03 -4.09 23.62
C LEU A 78 0.98 -2.58 23.76
N GLU A 79 1.73 -1.86 22.93
CA GLU A 79 1.81 -0.41 22.97
C GLU A 79 0.54 0.21 22.39
N LYS A 80 -0.02 1.20 23.09
CA LYS A 80 -1.21 1.91 22.64
C LYS A 80 -0.95 2.62 21.31
N SER A 81 0.22 3.22 21.14
CA SER A 81 0.58 3.92 19.91
C SER A 81 0.58 2.98 18.70
N ASP A 82 1.03 1.75 18.88
CA ASP A 82 1.04 0.75 17.81
C ASP A 82 -0.37 0.33 17.44
N ARG A 83 -1.27 0.23 18.42
CA ARG A 83 -2.68 -0.10 18.15
C ARG A 83 -3.37 1.03 17.38
N VAL A 84 -3.12 2.28 17.79
CA VAL A 84 -3.68 3.45 17.10
C VAL A 84 -3.19 3.48 15.65
N TYR A 85 -1.90 3.25 15.44
CA TYR A 85 -1.32 3.21 14.10
C TYR A 85 -1.96 2.12 13.25
N ARG A 86 -2.07 0.90 13.78
CA ARG A 86 -2.64 -0.22 13.03
C ARG A 86 -4.10 0.01 12.65
N GLU A 87 -4.89 0.57 13.57
CA GLU A 87 -6.28 0.92 13.27
C GLU A 87 -6.38 1.99 12.19
N ALA A 88 -5.56 3.03 12.30
CA ALA A 88 -5.56 4.13 11.34
C ALA A 88 -5.12 3.63 9.95
N LEU A 89 -4.07 2.83 9.89
CA LEU A 89 -3.60 2.29 8.62
C LEU A 89 -4.65 1.36 8.01
N GLY A 90 -5.27 0.49 8.82
CA GLY A 90 -6.31 -0.40 8.33
C GLY A 90 -7.48 0.35 7.71
N ARG A 91 -7.93 1.42 8.36
CA ARG A 91 -9.00 2.28 7.81
C ARG A 91 -8.56 2.96 6.53
N PHE A 92 -7.35 3.50 6.52
CA PHE A 92 -6.83 4.17 5.33
C PHE A 92 -6.74 3.21 4.15
N LEU A 93 -6.25 1.99 4.37
CA LEU A 93 -6.14 1.00 3.31
C LEU A 93 -7.52 0.56 2.81
N CYS A 94 -8.53 0.51 3.69
CA CYS A 94 -9.91 0.27 3.25
C CYS A 94 -10.41 1.37 2.33
N ASP A 95 -10.15 2.63 2.69
CA ASP A 95 -10.56 3.77 1.86
C ASP A 95 -9.81 3.76 0.53
N LEU A 96 -8.51 3.45 0.57
CA LEU A 96 -7.71 3.37 -0.65
C LEU A 96 -8.17 2.22 -1.54
N ALA A 97 -8.49 1.06 -0.97
CA ALA A 97 -9.02 -0.06 -1.73
C ALA A 97 -10.34 0.30 -2.41
N ALA A 98 -11.19 1.08 -1.73
CA ALA A 98 -12.47 1.48 -2.29
C ALA A 98 -12.31 2.34 -3.54
N ILE A 99 -11.30 3.21 -3.59
CA ILE A 99 -11.05 4.07 -4.76
C ILE A 99 -10.10 3.43 -5.77
N SER A 100 -9.48 2.32 -5.44
CA SER A 100 -8.55 1.65 -6.35
C SER A 100 -9.27 0.90 -7.45
N ASP A 101 -8.72 0.94 -8.64
CA ASP A 101 -9.22 0.17 -9.78
C ASP A 101 -8.86 -1.30 -9.63
N THR A 102 -7.73 -1.57 -9.01
CA THR A 102 -7.22 -2.92 -8.80
C THR A 102 -6.63 -3.06 -7.41
N VAL A 103 -6.96 -4.15 -6.74
CA VAL A 103 -6.36 -4.50 -5.44
C VAL A 103 -5.78 -5.90 -5.55
N ILE A 104 -4.49 -6.02 -5.25
CA ILE A 104 -3.76 -7.27 -5.35
C ILE A 104 -3.24 -7.65 -3.98
N ARG A 105 -3.47 -8.89 -3.56
CA ARG A 105 -2.87 -9.45 -2.36
C ARG A 105 -1.77 -10.40 -2.76
N VAL A 106 -0.60 -10.26 -2.14
CA VAL A 106 0.56 -11.12 -2.43
C VAL A 106 0.85 -12.02 -1.24
N THR A 107 0.88 -13.31 -1.49
CA THR A 107 1.20 -14.33 -0.49
C THR A 107 2.30 -15.22 -1.06
N CYS A 108 3.44 -15.27 -0.42
CA CYS A 108 4.60 -16.07 -0.87
C CYS A 108 4.97 -15.76 -2.33
N GLY A 109 4.94 -14.49 -2.70
CA GLY A 109 5.27 -14.06 -4.06
C GLY A 109 4.16 -14.26 -5.09
N ILE A 110 3.04 -14.86 -4.68
CA ILE A 110 1.93 -15.16 -5.59
C ILE A 110 0.85 -14.09 -5.49
N PRO A 111 0.58 -13.34 -6.55
CA PRO A 111 -0.47 -12.31 -6.53
C PRO A 111 -1.85 -12.92 -6.69
N THR A 112 -2.81 -12.40 -5.96
CA THR A 112 -4.23 -12.71 -6.09
C THR A 112 -4.99 -11.41 -6.26
N PHE A 113 -5.79 -11.30 -7.29
CA PHE A 113 -6.60 -10.11 -7.54
C PHE A 113 -7.85 -10.16 -6.68
N ILE A 114 -7.95 -9.21 -5.73
CA ILE A 114 -9.11 -9.08 -4.86
C ILE A 114 -10.14 -8.19 -5.52
N LYS A 115 -9.69 -7.22 -6.32
CA LYS A 115 -10.55 -6.28 -7.04
C LYS A 115 -9.91 -5.97 -8.38
N GLY A 116 -10.70 -5.95 -9.44
CA GLY A 116 -10.20 -5.69 -10.79
C GLY A 116 -9.34 -6.83 -11.32
N GLU A 117 -8.61 -6.57 -12.38
CA GLU A 117 -7.70 -7.52 -13.00
C GLU A 117 -6.36 -6.87 -13.36
#